data_79b59a33c8a7f3dc69d5f867004489ba
#
_entry.id   79b59a33c8a7f3dc69d5f867004489ba
#
_cell.length_a   1.000
_cell.length_b   1.000
_cell.length_c   1.000
_cell.angle_alpha   90.00
_cell.angle_beta   90.00
_cell.angle_gamma   90.00
#
_symmetry.space_group_name_H-M   'P 1'
#
loop_
_entity.id
_entity.type
_entity.pdbx_description
1 polymer ?
#
loop_
_entity_poly.entity_id
_entity_poly.type
_entity_poly.pdbx_seq_one_letter_code
_entity_poly.pdbx_strand_id
1 'polypeptide(L)'
;MKLKKKITAMLLGMSLVTAMSVSPAFAAAKTPTFTDNKQMVEYFWNEVFNKHNTSVIDKMTAPDYIQHNPGFQDGRQAFEDGIEGFLKEFPQSKAEIKHIGADGDFVFIHNHITLNDADRGQAAVDIFRVKDGKIVEHWDVIQDIPEKAENNNTMF
;
A
#
# COMPACT_ATOMS: atom_id res chain seq x y z
N MET A 1 -40.53 65.32 41.06
CA MET A 1 -39.15 65.13 41.51
C MET A 1 -38.60 63.99 40.70
N LYS A 2 -37.84 64.23 39.61
CA LYS A 2 -37.36 63.24 38.68
C LYS A 2 -35.83 63.11 38.81
N LEU A 3 -35.37 61.93 39.27
CA LEU A 3 -33.98 61.59 39.48
C LEU A 3 -33.34 61.16 38.16
N LYS A 4 -32.37 61.93 37.68
CA LYS A 4 -31.59 61.59 36.46
C LYS A 4 -30.46 60.65 36.86
N LYS A 5 -30.50 59.39 36.38
CA LYS A 5 -29.38 58.45 36.45
C LYS A 5 -28.41 58.74 35.32
N LYS A 6 -27.16 59.01 35.61
CA LYS A 6 -26.04 59.05 34.65
C LYS A 6 -25.58 57.69 34.39
N ILE A 7 -25.55 57.26 33.09
CA ILE A 7 -24.98 56.03 32.64
C ILE A 7 -23.57 56.37 32.15
N THR A 8 -22.57 55.84 32.84
CA THR A 8 -21.16 55.85 32.41
C THR A 8 -20.90 54.71 31.43
N ALA A 9 -20.59 55.04 30.19
CA ALA A 9 -20.21 54.07 29.20
C ALA A 9 -18.76 53.64 29.43
N MET A 10 -18.57 52.36 29.75
CA MET A 10 -17.28 51.69 29.87
C MET A 10 -16.93 51.08 28.51
N LEU A 11 -15.95 51.68 27.82
CA LEU A 11 -15.39 51.11 26.58
C LEU A 11 -14.53 49.88 26.95
N LEU A 12 -15.04 48.71 26.62
CA LEU A 12 -14.29 47.46 26.72
C LEU A 12 -13.56 47.27 25.38
N GLY A 13 -12.24 47.46 25.41
CA GLY A 13 -11.37 47.19 24.26
C GLY A 13 -11.28 45.67 24.01
N MET A 14 -11.88 45.22 22.94
CA MET A 14 -11.77 43.85 22.46
C MET A 14 -10.49 43.71 21.61
N SER A 15 -9.42 43.19 22.24
CA SER A 15 -8.21 42.79 21.51
C SER A 15 -8.52 41.54 20.69
N LEU A 16 -8.56 41.69 19.37
CA LEU A 16 -8.70 40.58 18.43
C LEU A 16 -7.38 39.84 18.34
N VAL A 17 -7.24 38.74 19.10
CA VAL A 17 -6.12 37.79 18.91
C VAL A 17 -6.44 36.92 17.74
N THR A 18 -5.84 37.21 16.58
CA THR A 18 -5.84 36.32 15.41
C THR A 18 -4.93 35.14 15.72
N ALA A 19 -5.51 34.01 16.12
CA ALA A 19 -4.81 32.75 16.18
C ALA A 19 -4.48 32.29 14.75
N MET A 20 -3.22 32.47 14.32
CA MET A 20 -2.70 31.80 13.12
C MET A 20 -2.63 30.30 13.41
N SER A 21 -3.56 29.54 12.87
CA SER A 21 -3.47 28.10 12.82
C SER A 21 -2.35 27.70 11.83
N VAL A 22 -1.18 27.39 12.38
CA VAL A 22 -0.12 26.74 11.61
C VAL A 22 -0.54 25.27 11.42
N SER A 23 -1.17 24.96 10.30
CA SER A 23 -1.34 23.56 9.89
C SER A 23 0.03 22.95 9.68
N PRO A 24 0.37 21.82 10.32
CA PRO A 24 1.60 21.12 9.99
C PRO A 24 1.50 20.68 8.52
N ALA A 25 2.35 21.24 7.68
CA ALA A 25 2.54 20.70 6.33
C ALA A 25 3.10 19.30 6.50
N PHE A 26 2.28 18.28 6.26
CA PHE A 26 2.74 16.92 6.08
C PHE A 26 3.63 16.92 4.83
N ALA A 27 4.94 16.91 5.06
CA ALA A 27 5.89 16.69 3.99
C ALA A 27 5.55 15.32 3.37
N ALA A 28 5.13 15.30 2.11
CA ALA A 28 4.93 14.06 1.39
C ALA A 28 6.23 13.26 1.46
N ALA A 29 6.18 12.08 2.06
CA ALA A 29 7.34 11.20 2.17
C ALA A 29 7.85 10.93 0.75
N LYS A 30 9.14 11.25 0.51
CA LYS A 30 9.75 10.99 -0.78
C LYS A 30 9.78 9.48 -1.02
N THR A 31 9.38 9.06 -2.21
CA THR A 31 9.58 7.66 -2.65
C THR A 31 11.06 7.31 -2.50
N PRO A 32 11.40 6.17 -1.90
CA PRO A 32 12.79 5.76 -1.77
C PRO A 32 13.47 5.66 -3.15
N THR A 33 14.78 5.87 -3.18
CA THR A 33 15.59 5.62 -4.37
C THR A 33 16.08 4.17 -4.30
N PHE A 34 15.92 3.42 -5.38
CA PHE A 34 16.33 2.01 -5.48
C PHE A 34 17.55 1.89 -6.38
N THR A 35 18.44 0.93 -6.09
CA THR A 35 19.63 0.67 -6.89
C THR A 35 19.36 -0.29 -8.04
N ASP A 36 18.32 -1.11 -7.92
CA ASP A 36 17.91 -2.09 -8.93
C ASP A 36 16.41 -2.42 -8.82
N ASN A 37 15.89 -3.09 -9.85
CA ASN A 37 14.48 -3.49 -9.95
C ASN A 37 14.06 -4.45 -8.83
N LYS A 38 14.95 -5.33 -8.38
CA LYS A 38 14.68 -6.29 -7.30
C LYS A 38 14.36 -5.56 -6.00
N GLN A 39 15.21 -4.60 -5.58
CA GLN A 39 14.95 -3.81 -4.36
C GLN A 39 13.66 -3.01 -4.46
N MET A 40 13.37 -2.46 -5.65
CA MET A 40 12.15 -1.70 -5.89
C MET A 40 10.90 -2.57 -5.68
N VAL A 41 10.88 -3.76 -6.30
CA VAL A 41 9.74 -4.68 -6.21
C VAL A 41 9.62 -5.29 -4.82
N GLU A 42 10.73 -5.63 -4.16
CA GLU A 42 10.74 -6.08 -2.76
C GLU A 42 10.14 -5.04 -1.81
N TYR A 43 10.52 -3.78 -1.97
CA TYR A 43 9.95 -2.67 -1.21
C TYR A 43 8.45 -2.53 -1.49
N PHE A 44 8.05 -2.47 -2.78
CA PHE A 44 6.65 -2.40 -3.19
C PHE A 44 5.81 -3.52 -2.57
N TRP A 45 6.30 -4.76 -2.68
CA TRP A 45 5.64 -5.95 -2.12
C TRP A 45 5.40 -5.81 -0.62
N ASN A 46 6.46 -5.48 0.12
CA ASN A 46 6.37 -5.35 1.58
C ASN A 46 5.46 -4.21 2.02
N GLU A 47 5.49 -3.06 1.31
CA GLU A 47 4.59 -1.96 1.63
C GLU A 47 3.12 -2.36 1.40
N VAL A 48 2.81 -2.93 0.23
CA VAL A 48 1.42 -3.24 -0.13
C VAL A 48 0.88 -4.41 0.69
N PHE A 49 1.55 -5.57 0.66
CA PHE A 49 0.98 -6.81 1.16
C PHE A 49 1.30 -7.13 2.63
N ASN A 50 2.35 -6.56 3.21
CA ASN A 50 2.73 -6.83 4.59
C ASN A 50 2.49 -5.63 5.52
N LYS A 51 2.58 -4.40 5.01
CA LYS A 51 2.27 -3.18 5.77
C LYS A 51 0.91 -2.57 5.42
N HIS A 52 0.22 -3.13 4.43
CA HIS A 52 -1.10 -2.67 3.93
C HIS A 52 -1.10 -1.19 3.52
N ASN A 53 0.04 -0.71 3.03
CA ASN A 53 0.22 0.66 2.55
C ASN A 53 -0.04 0.74 1.05
N THR A 54 -1.30 0.90 0.65
CA THR A 54 -1.71 0.97 -0.76
C THR A 54 -1.26 2.27 -1.45
N SER A 55 -0.93 3.31 -0.69
CA SER A 55 -0.50 4.61 -1.24
C SER A 55 0.77 4.55 -2.11
N VAL A 56 1.52 3.46 -2.06
CA VAL A 56 2.70 3.24 -2.92
C VAL A 56 2.30 2.76 -4.32
N ILE A 57 1.10 2.21 -4.50
CA ILE A 57 0.61 1.69 -5.79
C ILE A 57 0.62 2.83 -6.83
N ASP A 58 -0.01 3.96 -6.52
CA ASP A 58 -0.03 5.13 -7.41
C ASP A 58 1.37 5.64 -7.76
N LYS A 59 2.31 5.57 -6.82
CA LYS A 59 3.67 6.08 -6.99
C LYS A 59 4.58 5.13 -7.77
N MET A 60 4.36 3.83 -7.68
CA MET A 60 5.30 2.80 -8.18
C MET A 60 4.77 2.00 -9.36
N THR A 61 3.47 2.11 -9.68
CA THR A 61 2.84 1.41 -10.79
C THR A 61 2.53 2.39 -11.93
N ALA A 62 2.65 1.96 -13.17
CA ALA A 62 2.28 2.77 -14.33
C ALA A 62 0.75 2.93 -14.44
N PRO A 63 0.22 4.06 -14.97
CA PRO A 63 -1.21 4.24 -15.12
C PRO A 63 -1.88 3.18 -16.02
N ASP A 64 -1.15 2.71 -17.03
CA ASP A 64 -1.54 1.70 -18.02
C ASP A 64 -1.02 0.30 -17.67
N TYR A 65 -0.91 0.01 -16.36
CA TYR A 65 -0.50 -1.27 -15.82
C TYR A 65 -1.32 -2.44 -16.40
N ILE A 66 -0.61 -3.47 -16.87
CA ILE A 66 -1.20 -4.66 -17.47
C ILE A 66 -1.24 -5.78 -16.45
N GLN A 67 -2.42 -6.39 -16.28
CA GLN A 67 -2.64 -7.44 -15.30
C GLN A 67 -2.98 -8.78 -15.99
N HIS A 68 -2.23 -9.82 -15.69
CA HIS A 68 -2.47 -11.16 -16.23
C HIS A 68 -3.13 -12.12 -15.24
N ASN A 69 -3.33 -11.72 -13.98
CA ASN A 69 -4.19 -12.48 -13.07
C ASN A 69 -5.66 -12.34 -13.53
N PRO A 70 -6.35 -13.47 -13.86
CA PRO A 70 -7.72 -13.42 -14.40
C PRO A 70 -8.76 -12.87 -13.41
N GLY A 71 -8.41 -12.72 -12.14
CA GLY A 71 -9.28 -12.13 -11.10
C GLY A 71 -9.27 -10.61 -11.06
N PHE A 72 -8.39 -9.94 -11.82
CA PHE A 72 -8.24 -8.48 -11.83
C PHE A 72 -8.44 -7.90 -13.23
N GLN A 73 -8.89 -6.66 -13.30
CA GLN A 73 -8.92 -5.89 -14.54
C GLN A 73 -7.60 -5.16 -14.77
N ASP A 74 -7.33 -4.77 -16.02
CA ASP A 74 -6.21 -3.93 -16.38
C ASP A 74 -6.32 -2.51 -15.80
N GLY A 75 -5.16 -1.89 -15.63
CA GLY A 75 -5.02 -0.52 -15.15
C GLY A 75 -4.73 -0.42 -13.66
N ARG A 76 -3.93 0.59 -13.34
CA ARG A 76 -3.50 0.85 -11.96
C ARG A 76 -4.66 1.03 -10.98
N GLN A 77 -5.70 1.78 -11.38
CA GLN A 77 -6.83 2.04 -10.49
C GLN A 77 -7.59 0.75 -10.14
N ALA A 78 -7.83 -0.11 -11.14
CA ALA A 78 -8.49 -1.39 -10.90
C ALA A 78 -7.67 -2.30 -9.97
N PHE A 79 -6.35 -2.28 -10.11
CA PHE A 79 -5.44 -2.99 -9.21
C PHE A 79 -5.51 -2.42 -7.79
N GLU A 80 -5.44 -1.10 -7.63
CA GLU A 80 -5.52 -0.43 -6.32
C GLU A 80 -6.85 -0.75 -5.62
N ASP A 81 -7.98 -0.57 -6.30
CA ASP A 81 -9.32 -0.87 -5.76
C ASP A 81 -9.44 -2.35 -5.35
N GLY A 82 -8.90 -3.26 -6.16
CA GLY A 82 -8.92 -4.69 -5.87
C GLY A 82 -8.09 -5.05 -4.65
N ILE A 83 -6.90 -4.51 -4.52
CA ILE A 83 -6.02 -4.73 -3.35
C ILE A 83 -6.62 -4.11 -2.10
N GLU A 84 -7.16 -2.90 -2.15
CA GLU A 84 -7.84 -2.29 -1.01
C GLU A 84 -9.03 -3.12 -0.53
N GLY A 85 -9.83 -3.65 -1.47
CA GLY A 85 -10.92 -4.58 -1.18
C GLY A 85 -10.43 -5.83 -0.46
N PHE A 86 -9.39 -6.48 -0.99
CA PHE A 86 -8.76 -7.66 -0.40
C PHE A 86 -8.22 -7.40 1.02
N LEU A 87 -7.45 -6.34 1.22
CA LEU A 87 -6.87 -6.01 2.52
C LEU A 87 -7.94 -5.63 3.57
N LYS A 88 -9.05 -5.05 3.12
CA LYS A 88 -10.19 -4.77 4.00
C LYS A 88 -10.91 -6.04 4.43
N GLU A 89 -11.05 -7.01 3.54
CA GLU A 89 -11.67 -8.32 3.83
C GLU A 89 -10.74 -9.18 4.69
N PHE A 90 -9.44 -9.14 4.43
CA PHE A 90 -8.42 -9.95 5.13
C PHE A 90 -7.36 -9.07 5.82
N PRO A 91 -7.72 -8.35 6.89
CA PRO A 91 -6.83 -7.37 7.54
C PRO A 91 -5.63 -7.99 8.27
N GLN A 92 -5.58 -9.32 8.40
CA GLN A 92 -4.46 -10.07 8.97
C GLN A 92 -3.60 -10.76 7.90
N SER A 93 -3.94 -10.56 6.62
CA SER A 93 -3.21 -11.19 5.52
C SER A 93 -1.75 -10.77 5.47
N LYS A 94 -0.90 -11.70 5.02
CA LYS A 94 0.54 -11.51 4.82
C LYS A 94 0.96 -12.21 3.54
N ALA A 95 2.01 -11.71 2.92
CA ALA A 95 2.63 -12.31 1.75
C ALA A 95 4.15 -12.32 1.94
N GLU A 96 4.67 -13.36 2.61
CA GLU A 96 6.07 -13.46 2.96
C GLU A 96 6.92 -13.90 1.75
N ILE A 97 7.90 -13.10 1.37
CA ILE A 97 8.86 -13.47 0.32
C ILE A 97 9.76 -14.60 0.82
N LYS A 98 9.79 -15.72 0.10
CA LYS A 98 10.69 -16.85 0.36
C LYS A 98 11.90 -16.81 -0.56
N HIS A 99 11.69 -16.49 -1.84
CA HIS A 99 12.76 -16.31 -2.80
C HIS A 99 12.46 -15.09 -3.68
N ILE A 100 13.49 -14.37 -4.08
CA ILE A 100 13.37 -13.26 -5.01
C ILE A 100 14.57 -13.25 -5.97
N GLY A 101 14.31 -13.11 -7.25
CA GLY A 101 15.31 -13.00 -8.30
C GLY A 101 14.95 -11.93 -9.31
N ALA A 102 15.91 -11.51 -10.14
CA ALA A 102 15.68 -10.57 -11.23
C ALA A 102 16.46 -10.99 -12.46
N ASP A 103 15.89 -10.74 -13.64
CA ASP A 103 16.52 -10.89 -14.94
C ASP A 103 16.08 -9.73 -15.85
N GLY A 104 17.00 -8.81 -16.12
CA GLY A 104 16.71 -7.57 -16.88
C GLY A 104 15.58 -6.76 -16.24
N ASP A 105 14.49 -6.61 -16.99
CA ASP A 105 13.30 -5.86 -16.56
C ASP A 105 12.34 -6.69 -15.69
N PHE A 106 12.59 -7.99 -15.51
CA PHE A 106 11.73 -8.88 -14.77
C PHE A 106 12.24 -9.13 -13.36
N VAL A 107 11.30 -9.18 -12.40
CA VAL A 107 11.52 -9.59 -11.03
C VAL A 107 10.55 -10.70 -10.68
N PHE A 108 11.06 -11.78 -10.11
CA PHE A 108 10.33 -12.97 -9.72
C PHE A 108 10.30 -13.10 -8.21
N ILE A 109 9.12 -13.24 -7.63
CA ILE A 109 8.93 -13.47 -6.20
C ILE A 109 8.26 -14.82 -6.01
N HIS A 110 8.90 -15.72 -5.26
CA HIS A 110 8.23 -16.89 -4.71
C HIS A 110 7.85 -16.56 -3.27
N ASN A 111 6.57 -16.63 -2.95
CA ASN A 111 6.05 -16.15 -1.67
C ASN A 111 5.02 -17.09 -1.05
N HIS A 112 4.80 -16.91 0.25
CA HIS A 112 3.76 -17.55 1.05
C HIS A 112 2.69 -16.53 1.40
N ILE A 113 1.50 -16.71 0.85
CA ILE A 113 0.34 -15.87 1.13
C ILE A 113 -0.51 -16.56 2.21
N THR A 114 -0.87 -15.84 3.27
CA THR A 114 -1.79 -16.28 4.31
C THR A 114 -2.84 -15.21 4.56
N LEU A 115 -4.08 -15.60 4.83
CA LEU A 115 -5.19 -14.69 5.12
C LEU A 115 -5.27 -14.34 6.62
N ASN A 116 -4.74 -15.21 7.49
CA ASN A 116 -4.62 -15.04 8.94
C ASN A 116 -3.64 -16.08 9.51
N ASP A 117 -3.38 -16.01 10.82
CA ASP A 117 -2.41 -16.89 11.50
C ASP A 117 -2.81 -18.39 11.54
N ALA A 118 -4.07 -18.73 11.31
CA ALA A 118 -4.56 -20.12 11.27
C ALA A 118 -4.63 -20.70 9.84
N ASP A 119 -4.41 -19.86 8.84
CA ASP A 119 -4.44 -20.25 7.43
C ASP A 119 -3.14 -20.97 7.05
N ARG A 120 -3.24 -22.11 6.34
CA ARG A 120 -2.07 -22.76 5.71
C ARG A 120 -1.54 -21.93 4.56
N GLY A 121 -2.42 -21.19 3.92
CA GLY A 121 -2.09 -20.27 2.84
C GLY A 121 -1.86 -20.94 1.50
N GLN A 122 -1.20 -20.17 0.66
CA GLN A 122 -0.92 -20.48 -0.74
C GLN A 122 0.56 -20.20 -1.03
N ALA A 123 1.15 -21.05 -1.87
CA ALA A 123 2.41 -20.74 -2.51
C ALA A 123 2.13 -20.02 -3.84
N ALA A 124 2.77 -18.89 -4.06
CA ALA A 124 2.61 -18.13 -5.28
C ALA A 124 3.97 -17.78 -5.90
N VAL A 125 3.98 -17.69 -7.24
CA VAL A 125 5.07 -17.07 -7.97
C VAL A 125 4.49 -15.87 -8.70
N ASP A 126 4.95 -14.68 -8.28
CA ASP A 126 4.60 -13.40 -8.89
C ASP A 126 5.75 -12.93 -9.79
N ILE A 127 5.41 -12.45 -10.96
CA ILE A 127 6.37 -11.92 -11.94
C ILE A 127 5.97 -10.48 -12.23
N PHE A 128 6.91 -9.57 -12.04
CA PHE A 128 6.74 -8.15 -12.35
C PHE A 128 7.65 -7.75 -13.48
N ARG A 129 7.14 -6.92 -14.39
CA ARG A 129 7.98 -6.20 -15.34
C ARG A 129 8.10 -4.74 -14.91
N VAL A 130 9.35 -4.27 -14.80
CA VAL A 130 9.69 -2.90 -14.42
C VAL A 130 10.25 -2.16 -15.63
N LYS A 131 9.74 -0.95 -15.88
CA LYS A 131 10.23 -0.09 -16.94
C LYS A 131 10.22 1.36 -16.43
N ASP A 132 11.30 2.08 -16.70
CA ASP A 132 11.45 3.49 -16.32
C ASP A 132 11.13 3.77 -14.84
N GLY A 133 11.53 2.84 -13.94
CA GLY A 133 11.31 2.95 -12.50
C GLY A 133 9.84 2.76 -12.06
N LYS A 134 9.02 2.10 -12.90
CA LYS A 134 7.62 1.76 -12.62
C LYS A 134 7.35 0.30 -12.89
N ILE A 135 6.47 -0.31 -12.08
CA ILE A 135 5.89 -1.61 -12.38
C ILE A 135 4.85 -1.40 -13.48
N VAL A 136 5.05 -2.07 -14.61
CA VAL A 136 4.20 -1.90 -15.81
C VAL A 136 3.33 -3.11 -16.09
N GLU A 137 3.68 -4.30 -15.54
CA GLU A 137 2.99 -5.54 -15.88
C GLU A 137 3.21 -6.59 -14.79
N HIS A 138 2.23 -7.49 -14.59
CA HIS A 138 2.26 -8.52 -13.58
C HIS A 138 1.58 -9.81 -14.03
N TRP A 139 2.18 -10.93 -13.67
CA TRP A 139 1.64 -12.30 -13.77
C TRP A 139 1.76 -12.98 -12.42
N ASP A 140 0.91 -13.94 -12.15
CA ASP A 140 1.05 -14.85 -11.02
C ASP A 140 0.62 -16.27 -11.34
N VAL A 141 1.12 -17.19 -10.54
CA VAL A 141 0.65 -18.59 -10.47
C VAL A 141 0.51 -18.92 -9.00
N ILE A 142 -0.68 -19.34 -8.59
CA ILE A 142 -1.01 -19.58 -7.19
C ILE A 142 -1.43 -21.02 -7.00
N GLN A 143 -0.92 -21.67 -5.96
CA GLN A 143 -1.25 -23.03 -5.58
C GLN A 143 -1.56 -23.12 -4.08
N ASP A 144 -2.70 -23.72 -3.73
CA ASP A 144 -3.04 -23.99 -2.34
C ASP A 144 -2.05 -24.96 -1.68
N ILE A 145 -1.69 -24.69 -0.42
CA ILE A 145 -0.89 -25.60 0.38
C ILE A 145 -1.79 -26.74 0.86
N PRO A 146 -1.53 -27.99 0.43
CA PRO A 146 -2.40 -29.12 0.74
C PRO A 146 -2.32 -29.51 2.22
N GLU A 147 -3.37 -30.12 2.72
CA GLU A 147 -3.37 -30.69 4.09
C GLU A 147 -2.39 -31.87 4.22
N LYS A 148 -2.27 -32.65 3.15
CA LYS A 148 -1.35 -33.79 3.08
C LYS A 148 -0.54 -33.70 1.79
N ALA A 149 0.75 -33.86 1.92
CA ALA A 149 1.68 -33.94 0.78
C ALA A 149 2.25 -35.35 0.66
N GLU A 150 2.65 -35.74 -0.55
CA GLU A 150 3.32 -37.01 -0.82
C GLU A 150 4.78 -37.05 -0.35
N ASN A 151 5.33 -35.93 0.03
CA ASN A 151 6.70 -35.77 0.54
C ASN A 151 6.71 -34.89 1.79
N ASN A 152 7.85 -34.83 2.47
CA ASN A 152 8.03 -34.05 3.70
C ASN A 152 8.70 -32.67 3.47
N ASN A 153 8.79 -32.21 2.22
CA ASN A 153 9.36 -30.91 1.90
C ASN A 153 8.29 -29.81 2.05
N THR A 154 8.74 -28.60 2.33
CA THR A 154 7.86 -27.43 2.20
C THR A 154 7.68 -27.06 0.73
N MET A 155 6.70 -26.21 0.42
CA MET A 155 6.55 -25.64 -0.92
C MET A 155 7.46 -24.41 -1.13
N PHE A 156 8.38 -24.15 -0.17
CA PHE A 156 9.23 -22.96 -0.11
C PHE A 156 10.69 -23.29 0.10
#